data_76670f2905a80437d885345f2a385b9e
#
_entry.id   76670f2905a80437d885345f2a385b9e
#
_cell.length_a   1.000
_cell.length_b   1.000
_cell.length_c   1.000
_cell.angle_alpha   90.00
_cell.angle_beta   90.00
_cell.angle_gamma   90.00
#
_symmetry.space_group_name_H-M   'P 1'
#
loop_
_entity.id
_entity.type
_entity.pdbx_description
1 polymer ?
#
loop_
_entity_poly.entity_id
_entity_poly.type
_entity_poly.pdbx_seq_one_letter_code
_entity_poly.pdbx_strand_id
1 'polypeptide(L)'
;MGEIFRLKNKIQNYAWGSRSILGRMRGVPVPTDKPEAEVWVGAHPAAPSVATVDGSEQQLDELVAQQPGRFLRPDRNSDWFPFLFKILAIDAPLSIQVHPTDEQAAAGFEAEQARGIPLDAPHRNYKDRYSKPETVIALTKMRVLTGVRPAEQLKNLARAFNASWLADRAHLAPKELLTAIIRMPEPEAAQAVDQLAATAHKLAQTRRKAAPSVLDAIELVNLVAHKYPGDRGLLVAFVMNLVHLAPGDSAFTPDGQVHAYVSGTAIELMNPSDNVMRAGLTPKHIDTEELIRVLGDSQDAPEIQRPTPDNATIGEYTMWDERMSVTRIRVAPKETIDYVFEGTSAALVVDGTITITIAGAVTGAGQDYTLGGTESVLHAGDPTPVTITGSGELYIAQYV
;
A
#
# COMPACT_ATOMS: atom_id res chain seq x y z
N MET A 1 -25.14 4.89 -21.01
CA MET A 1 -23.67 4.82 -20.99
C MET A 1 -23.19 5.40 -19.68
N GLY A 2 -22.16 4.80 -19.11
CA GLY A 2 -21.46 5.37 -17.96
C GLY A 2 -20.82 6.72 -18.31
N GLU A 3 -20.31 7.39 -17.33
CA GLU A 3 -19.69 8.72 -17.46
C GLU A 3 -18.24 8.65 -17.00
N ILE A 4 -17.37 9.39 -17.70
CA ILE A 4 -15.94 9.46 -17.36
C ILE A 4 -15.63 10.88 -16.87
N PHE A 5 -14.97 10.96 -15.70
CA PHE A 5 -14.55 12.21 -15.07
C PHE A 5 -13.03 12.31 -15.04
N ARG A 6 -12.45 13.42 -15.50
CA ARG A 6 -11.05 13.71 -15.21
C ARG A 6 -10.90 13.96 -13.71
N LEU A 7 -9.89 13.37 -13.09
CA LEU A 7 -9.58 13.58 -11.67
C LEU A 7 -8.31 14.41 -11.50
N LYS A 8 -8.34 15.28 -10.50
CA LYS A 8 -7.17 15.94 -9.92
C LYS A 8 -6.88 15.31 -8.57
N ASN A 9 -5.78 14.58 -8.48
CA ASN A 9 -5.44 13.77 -7.34
C ASN A 9 -4.65 14.56 -6.29
N LYS A 10 -4.79 14.15 -5.01
CA LYS A 10 -3.99 14.70 -3.92
C LYS A 10 -2.67 13.96 -3.78
N ILE A 11 -1.60 14.72 -3.51
CA ILE A 11 -0.28 14.20 -3.18
C ILE A 11 -0.08 14.32 -1.67
N GLN A 12 0.25 13.20 -1.02
CA GLN A 12 0.57 13.16 0.40
C GLN A 12 2.07 13.40 0.61
N ASN A 13 2.38 14.34 1.51
CA ASN A 13 3.77 14.77 1.77
C ASN A 13 4.35 14.13 3.04
N TYR A 14 4.19 12.81 3.20
CA TYR A 14 4.78 12.09 4.33
C TYR A 14 6.31 12.10 4.26
N ALA A 15 6.97 12.13 5.42
CA ALA A 15 8.43 12.26 5.53
C ALA A 15 9.21 11.11 4.88
N TRP A 16 8.61 9.94 4.73
CA TRP A 16 9.20 8.77 4.08
C TRP A 16 9.15 8.82 2.55
N GLY A 17 8.45 9.80 1.97
CA GLY A 17 8.27 9.95 0.53
C GLY A 17 9.53 10.38 -0.20
N SER A 18 9.60 10.04 -1.48
CA SER A 18 10.68 10.47 -2.37
C SER A 18 10.51 11.93 -2.79
N ARG A 19 11.63 12.66 -2.90
CA ARG A 19 11.64 14.02 -3.47
C ARG A 19 11.86 14.05 -4.98
N SER A 20 11.83 12.89 -5.64
CA SER A 20 12.13 12.85 -7.08
C SER A 20 11.22 11.92 -7.90
N ILE A 21 10.64 10.89 -7.34
CA ILE A 21 9.94 9.87 -8.11
C ILE A 21 8.65 10.43 -8.73
N LEU A 22 7.70 10.90 -7.89
CA LEU A 22 6.44 11.44 -8.40
C LEU A 22 6.65 12.72 -9.23
N GLY A 23 7.65 13.52 -8.89
CA GLY A 23 8.02 14.69 -9.69
C GLY A 23 8.47 14.31 -11.11
N ARG A 24 9.29 13.25 -11.25
CA ARG A 24 9.69 12.75 -12.59
C ARG A 24 8.50 12.20 -13.37
N MET A 25 7.61 11.44 -12.71
CA MET A 25 6.39 10.92 -13.36
C MET A 25 5.54 12.05 -13.95
N ARG A 26 5.46 13.19 -13.26
CA ARG A 26 4.71 14.39 -13.71
C ARG A 26 5.51 15.29 -14.66
N GLY A 27 6.77 14.99 -14.93
CA GLY A 27 7.62 15.84 -15.76
C GLY A 27 7.99 17.20 -15.13
N VAL A 28 7.96 17.31 -13.78
CA VAL A 28 8.33 18.55 -13.08
C VAL A 28 9.79 18.51 -12.57
N PRO A 29 10.44 19.67 -12.32
CA PRO A 29 11.80 19.72 -11.78
C PRO A 29 11.93 18.93 -10.46
N VAL A 30 13.04 18.20 -10.30
CA VAL A 30 13.40 17.45 -9.10
C VAL A 30 14.80 17.86 -8.60
N PRO A 31 15.06 17.83 -7.27
CA PRO A 31 14.15 17.37 -6.20
C PRO A 31 12.99 18.36 -5.95
N THR A 32 11.82 17.83 -5.57
CA THR A 32 10.68 18.65 -5.17
C THR A 32 10.93 19.34 -3.82
N ASP A 33 10.21 20.43 -3.52
CA ASP A 33 10.39 21.20 -2.28
C ASP A 33 10.10 20.37 -1.01
N LYS A 34 9.15 19.45 -1.09
CA LYS A 34 8.77 18.54 0.00
C LYS A 34 8.85 17.10 -0.49
N PRO A 35 8.97 16.10 0.41
CA PRO A 35 8.76 14.72 0.07
C PRO A 35 7.36 14.53 -0.53
N GLU A 36 7.27 13.73 -1.58
CA GLU A 36 6.02 13.31 -2.20
C GLU A 36 5.92 11.79 -2.06
N ALA A 37 5.03 11.35 -1.18
CA ALA A 37 4.97 9.97 -0.73
C ALA A 37 3.95 9.15 -1.51
N GLU A 38 2.74 9.70 -1.69
CA GLU A 38 1.62 9.00 -2.29
C GLU A 38 0.81 9.92 -3.20
N VAL A 39 0.25 9.36 -4.28
CA VAL A 39 -0.87 9.94 -5.03
C VAL A 39 -2.11 9.16 -4.65
N TRP A 40 -3.17 9.84 -4.22
CA TRP A 40 -4.44 9.22 -3.85
C TRP A 40 -5.50 9.43 -4.92
N VAL A 41 -6.09 8.33 -5.40
CA VAL A 41 -7.20 8.31 -6.37
C VAL A 41 -8.40 7.65 -5.69
N GLY A 42 -9.45 8.42 -5.47
CA GLY A 42 -10.66 7.94 -4.80
C GLY A 42 -11.37 9.02 -3.99
N ALA A 43 -12.40 8.61 -3.26
CA ALA A 43 -13.27 9.48 -2.46
C ALA A 43 -12.94 9.45 -0.96
N HIS A 44 -11.68 9.19 -0.58
CA HIS A 44 -11.30 9.14 0.84
C HIS A 44 -11.44 10.52 1.49
N PRO A 45 -12.20 10.68 2.60
CA PRO A 45 -12.55 11.99 3.15
C PRO A 45 -11.34 12.82 3.61
N ALA A 46 -10.22 12.19 3.98
CA ALA A 46 -8.99 12.90 4.35
C ALA A 46 -8.31 13.59 3.16
N ALA A 47 -8.50 13.08 1.92
CA ALA A 47 -7.90 13.64 0.72
C ALA A 47 -8.65 13.16 -0.55
N PRO A 48 -9.89 13.57 -0.77
CA PRO A 48 -10.65 13.17 -1.94
C PRO A 48 -10.00 13.72 -3.20
N SER A 49 -10.08 12.95 -4.30
CA SER A 49 -9.82 13.48 -5.63
C SER A 49 -10.86 14.54 -5.98
N VAL A 50 -10.50 15.45 -6.87
CA VAL A 50 -11.43 16.46 -7.40
C VAL A 50 -11.82 16.04 -8.82
N ALA A 51 -13.12 15.80 -9.03
CA ALA A 51 -13.68 15.45 -10.35
C ALA A 51 -14.08 16.70 -11.12
N THR A 52 -13.89 16.69 -12.45
CA THR A 52 -14.44 17.70 -13.34
C THR A 52 -15.80 17.19 -13.85
N VAL A 53 -16.88 17.88 -13.44
CA VAL A 53 -18.27 17.59 -13.80
C VAL A 53 -18.83 18.79 -14.53
N ASP A 54 -19.25 18.64 -15.78
CA ASP A 54 -19.80 19.71 -16.61
C ASP A 54 -18.94 21.00 -16.61
N GLY A 55 -17.61 20.84 -16.64
CA GLY A 55 -16.64 21.93 -16.63
C GLY A 55 -16.40 22.58 -15.25
N SER A 56 -17.02 22.09 -14.19
CA SER A 56 -16.85 22.54 -12.81
C SER A 56 -16.10 21.53 -11.95
N GLU A 57 -15.24 21.98 -11.03
CA GLU A 57 -14.54 21.11 -10.08
C GLU A 57 -15.45 20.79 -8.88
N GLN A 58 -15.57 19.50 -8.53
CA GLN A 58 -16.30 19.01 -7.36
C GLN A 58 -15.47 17.94 -6.62
N GLN A 59 -15.48 17.94 -5.30
CA GLN A 59 -14.84 16.88 -4.52
C GLN A 59 -15.56 15.54 -4.74
N LEU A 60 -14.79 14.48 -4.91
CA LEU A 60 -15.35 13.18 -5.28
C LEU A 60 -16.18 12.55 -4.14
N ASP A 61 -15.81 12.77 -2.88
CA ASP A 61 -16.60 12.33 -1.73
C ASP A 61 -17.98 13.01 -1.67
N GLU A 62 -18.06 14.32 -1.99
CA GLU A 62 -19.34 15.05 -2.12
C GLU A 62 -20.18 14.54 -3.28
N LEU A 63 -19.55 14.28 -4.44
CA LEU A 63 -20.21 13.73 -5.61
C LEU A 63 -20.77 12.33 -5.33
N VAL A 64 -20.00 11.47 -4.65
CA VAL A 64 -20.42 10.15 -4.20
C VAL A 64 -21.61 10.24 -3.23
N ALA A 65 -21.57 11.16 -2.26
CA ALA A 65 -22.66 11.37 -1.32
C ALA A 65 -23.96 11.85 -2.00
N GLN A 66 -23.86 12.65 -3.07
CA GLN A 66 -25.01 13.11 -3.85
C GLN A 66 -25.61 12.02 -4.75
N GLN A 67 -24.79 11.08 -5.23
CA GLN A 67 -25.19 10.04 -6.19
C GLN A 67 -24.71 8.64 -5.74
N PRO A 68 -25.05 8.18 -4.51
CA PRO A 68 -24.48 6.96 -3.94
C PRO A 68 -24.72 5.72 -4.81
N GLY A 69 -25.91 5.55 -5.36
CA GLY A 69 -26.26 4.40 -6.20
C GLY A 69 -25.45 4.27 -7.48
N ARG A 70 -24.62 5.27 -7.82
CA ARG A 70 -23.75 5.26 -8.99
C ARG A 70 -22.34 4.79 -8.70
N PHE A 71 -21.84 5.05 -7.48
CA PHE A 71 -20.45 4.86 -7.11
C PHE A 71 -20.23 3.81 -6.02
N LEU A 72 -21.25 3.51 -5.21
CA LEU A 72 -21.12 2.68 -4.04
C LEU A 72 -21.43 1.22 -4.32
N ARG A 73 -20.96 0.37 -3.44
CA ARG A 73 -21.22 -1.06 -3.43
C ARG A 73 -22.69 -1.35 -3.02
N PRO A 74 -23.57 -1.82 -3.91
CA PRO A 74 -24.99 -2.02 -3.58
C PRO A 74 -25.22 -3.16 -2.58
N ASP A 75 -24.25 -4.06 -2.42
CA ASP A 75 -24.36 -5.29 -1.65
C ASP A 75 -23.92 -5.19 -0.18
N ARG A 76 -23.22 -4.11 0.21
CA ARG A 76 -22.67 -3.98 1.57
C ARG A 76 -23.39 -3.00 2.47
N ASN A 77 -24.51 -2.41 2.10
CA ASN A 77 -25.05 -1.24 2.83
C ASN A 77 -23.93 -0.23 3.16
N SER A 78 -22.89 -0.20 2.33
CA SER A 78 -21.72 0.66 2.56
C SER A 78 -22.02 2.02 2.01
N ASP A 79 -21.71 3.02 2.80
CA ASP A 79 -21.80 4.44 2.48
C ASP A 79 -20.46 5.00 1.96
N TRP A 80 -19.52 4.12 1.60
CA TRP A 80 -18.18 4.52 1.17
C TRP A 80 -17.78 4.00 -0.23
N PHE A 81 -16.88 4.74 -0.85
CA PHE A 81 -16.32 4.44 -2.17
C PHE A 81 -15.62 3.07 -2.16
N PRO A 82 -15.68 2.25 -3.23
CA PRO A 82 -15.26 0.84 -3.18
C PRO A 82 -13.78 0.61 -2.88
N PHE A 83 -12.91 1.55 -3.16
CA PHE A 83 -11.46 1.39 -2.96
C PHE A 83 -10.74 2.73 -2.74
N LEU A 84 -9.52 2.65 -2.23
CA LEU A 84 -8.51 3.69 -2.34
C LEU A 84 -7.37 3.17 -3.22
N PHE A 85 -7.12 3.87 -4.32
CA PHE A 85 -6.13 3.52 -5.33
C PHE A 85 -4.98 4.50 -5.29
N LYS A 86 -3.71 4.02 -5.24
CA LYS A 86 -2.57 4.89 -4.98
C LYS A 86 -1.38 4.58 -5.84
N ILE A 87 -0.49 5.59 -6.02
CA ILE A 87 0.93 5.38 -6.32
C ILE A 87 1.71 5.63 -5.03
N LEU A 88 2.59 4.72 -4.64
CA LEU A 88 3.53 4.88 -3.54
C LEU A 88 4.94 5.17 -4.07
N ALA A 89 5.62 6.16 -3.50
CA ALA A 89 7.00 6.53 -3.84
C ALA A 89 7.89 6.52 -2.59
N ILE A 90 8.44 5.36 -2.26
CA ILE A 90 9.03 5.03 -0.96
C ILE A 90 10.55 5.28 -0.97
N ASP A 91 11.04 6.24 -0.18
CA ASP A 91 12.46 6.56 0.02
C ASP A 91 12.99 6.13 1.41
N ALA A 92 12.09 5.93 2.37
CA ALA A 92 12.42 5.39 3.68
C ALA A 92 11.35 4.38 4.13
N PRO A 93 11.70 3.40 4.99
CA PRO A 93 10.74 2.41 5.49
C PRO A 93 9.50 3.05 6.12
N LEU A 94 8.32 2.53 5.82
CA LEU A 94 7.08 2.91 6.46
C LEU A 94 6.99 2.29 7.86
N SER A 95 6.05 2.78 8.68
CA SER A 95 5.73 2.13 9.96
C SER A 95 5.32 0.67 9.76
N ILE A 96 5.67 -0.19 10.71
CA ILE A 96 5.17 -1.56 10.73
C ILE A 96 3.72 -1.53 11.20
N GLN A 97 2.83 -2.19 10.46
CA GLN A 97 1.38 -2.10 10.60
C GLN A 97 0.72 -3.49 10.64
N VAL A 98 -0.45 -3.51 11.26
CA VAL A 98 -1.41 -4.63 11.23
C VAL A 98 -2.80 -4.03 11.10
N HIS A 99 -3.65 -4.61 10.28
CA HIS A 99 -5.03 -4.18 10.08
C HIS A 99 -6.02 -5.15 10.70
N PRO A 100 -7.11 -4.65 11.31
CA PRO A 100 -8.14 -5.50 11.91
C PRO A 100 -9.00 -6.19 10.85
N THR A 101 -9.64 -7.31 11.20
CA THR A 101 -10.77 -7.86 10.44
C THR A 101 -12.00 -6.93 10.52
N ASP A 102 -13.00 -7.14 9.66
CA ASP A 102 -14.26 -6.38 9.71
C ASP A 102 -14.93 -6.50 11.10
N GLU A 103 -14.95 -7.69 11.71
CA GLU A 103 -15.52 -7.89 13.05
C GLU A 103 -14.75 -7.13 14.13
N GLN A 104 -13.41 -7.17 14.05
CA GLN A 104 -12.55 -6.44 14.99
C GLN A 104 -12.69 -4.93 14.83
N ALA A 105 -12.75 -4.45 13.57
CA ALA A 105 -12.91 -3.05 13.26
C ALA A 105 -14.26 -2.50 13.77
N ALA A 106 -15.35 -3.19 13.47
CA ALA A 106 -16.69 -2.81 13.92
C ALA A 106 -16.79 -2.79 15.46
N ALA A 107 -16.35 -3.85 16.13
CA ALA A 107 -16.37 -3.94 17.59
C ALA A 107 -15.48 -2.87 18.26
N GLY A 108 -14.28 -2.65 17.70
CA GLY A 108 -13.33 -1.64 18.19
C GLY A 108 -13.86 -0.23 18.02
N PHE A 109 -14.43 0.09 16.85
CA PHE A 109 -15.05 1.38 16.59
C PHE A 109 -16.18 1.69 17.59
N GLU A 110 -17.13 0.76 17.79
CA GLU A 110 -18.22 0.92 18.76
C GLU A 110 -17.70 1.09 20.19
N ALA A 111 -16.70 0.31 20.59
CA ALA A 111 -16.10 0.42 21.92
C ALA A 111 -15.42 1.79 22.15
N GLU A 112 -14.74 2.34 21.15
CA GLU A 112 -14.12 3.66 21.23
C GLU A 112 -15.16 4.80 21.19
N GLN A 113 -16.24 4.63 20.39
CA GLN A 113 -17.37 5.56 20.40
C GLN A 113 -18.08 5.59 21.77
N ALA A 114 -18.35 4.42 22.37
CA ALA A 114 -18.97 4.35 23.69
C ALA A 114 -18.11 4.96 24.80
N ARG A 115 -16.76 4.97 24.64
CA ARG A 115 -15.84 5.66 25.54
C ARG A 115 -15.71 7.16 25.25
N GLY A 116 -16.35 7.67 24.21
CA GLY A 116 -16.29 9.07 23.81
C GLY A 116 -14.93 9.53 23.28
N ILE A 117 -14.11 8.62 22.73
CA ILE A 117 -12.81 8.96 22.13
C ILE A 117 -13.07 9.66 20.78
N PRO A 118 -12.63 10.92 20.58
CA PRO A 118 -12.80 11.61 19.31
C PRO A 118 -12.14 10.88 18.13
N LEU A 119 -12.72 10.98 16.94
CA LEU A 119 -12.19 10.32 15.73
C LEU A 119 -10.79 10.82 15.35
N ASP A 120 -10.48 12.07 15.64
CA ASP A 120 -9.19 12.73 15.38
C ASP A 120 -8.17 12.58 16.51
N ALA A 121 -8.54 11.94 17.63
CA ALA A 121 -7.64 11.74 18.75
C ALA A 121 -6.39 10.94 18.33
N PRO A 122 -5.16 11.36 18.69
CA PRO A 122 -3.92 10.67 18.29
C PRO A 122 -3.82 9.21 18.73
N HIS A 123 -4.54 8.84 19.80
CA HIS A 123 -4.60 7.49 20.37
C HIS A 123 -5.84 6.70 19.94
N ARG A 124 -6.66 7.23 19.02
CA ARG A 124 -7.79 6.51 18.43
C ARG A 124 -7.29 5.45 17.48
N ASN A 125 -7.60 4.17 17.75
CA ASN A 125 -7.21 3.03 16.92
C ASN A 125 -8.16 2.80 15.74
N TYR A 126 -9.48 2.95 15.98
CA TYR A 126 -10.52 2.65 15.00
C TYR A 126 -11.20 3.91 14.50
N LYS A 127 -10.89 4.27 13.25
CA LYS A 127 -11.43 5.45 12.56
C LYS A 127 -12.76 5.15 11.87
N ASP A 128 -12.97 3.90 11.50
CA ASP A 128 -14.14 3.37 10.79
C ASP A 128 -14.42 1.91 11.21
N ARG A 129 -15.46 1.29 10.64
CA ARG A 129 -15.92 -0.05 10.98
C ARG A 129 -15.38 -1.16 10.09
N TYR A 130 -14.38 -0.89 9.28
CA TYR A 130 -14.02 -1.76 8.17
C TYR A 130 -12.58 -2.27 8.29
N SER A 131 -12.36 -3.45 7.71
CA SER A 131 -11.04 -4.00 7.48
C SER A 131 -10.27 -3.22 6.42
N LYS A 132 -8.97 -3.49 6.33
CA LYS A 132 -8.08 -2.80 5.40
C LYS A 132 -7.15 -3.79 4.67
N PRO A 133 -7.71 -4.77 3.92
CA PRO A 133 -6.88 -5.59 3.04
C PRO A 133 -6.23 -4.72 1.96
N GLU A 134 -4.97 -5.02 1.64
CA GLU A 134 -4.15 -4.24 0.72
C GLU A 134 -3.46 -5.16 -0.29
N THR A 135 -3.41 -4.74 -1.55
CA THR A 135 -2.55 -5.35 -2.56
C THR A 135 -1.58 -4.30 -3.10
N VAL A 136 -0.30 -4.64 -3.11
CA VAL A 136 0.75 -3.81 -3.70
C VAL A 136 1.21 -4.46 -5.01
N ILE A 137 1.42 -3.65 -6.07
CA ILE A 137 1.97 -4.05 -7.35
C ILE A 137 3.23 -3.22 -7.61
N ALA A 138 4.37 -3.86 -7.68
CA ALA A 138 5.65 -3.19 -7.82
C ALA A 138 5.81 -2.56 -9.21
N LEU A 139 6.07 -1.25 -9.28
CA LEU A 139 6.45 -0.54 -10.51
C LEU A 139 7.97 -0.55 -10.73
N THR A 140 8.73 -0.62 -9.64
CA THR A 140 10.18 -0.76 -9.63
C THR A 140 10.57 -1.94 -8.74
N LYS A 141 11.86 -2.28 -8.66
CA LYS A 141 12.33 -3.21 -7.62
C LYS A 141 11.88 -2.68 -6.26
N MET A 142 11.16 -3.50 -5.50
CA MET A 142 10.57 -3.13 -4.22
C MET A 142 10.97 -4.12 -3.14
N ARG A 143 11.12 -3.64 -1.91
CA ARG A 143 11.33 -4.46 -0.72
C ARG A 143 10.15 -4.29 0.23
N VAL A 144 9.59 -5.41 0.65
CA VAL A 144 8.43 -5.49 1.54
C VAL A 144 8.78 -6.34 2.75
N LEU A 145 8.42 -5.89 3.94
CA LEU A 145 8.39 -6.71 5.15
C LEU A 145 6.97 -7.26 5.31
N THR A 146 6.82 -8.58 5.49
CA THR A 146 5.50 -9.18 5.68
C THR A 146 5.58 -10.52 6.39
N GLY A 147 4.70 -10.73 7.36
CA GLY A 147 4.70 -11.93 8.19
C GLY A 147 6.02 -12.18 8.91
N VAL A 148 6.23 -13.39 9.39
CA VAL A 148 7.38 -13.80 10.20
C VAL A 148 8.21 -14.84 9.47
N ARG A 149 9.52 -14.72 9.56
CA ARG A 149 10.47 -15.69 8.97
C ARG A 149 10.28 -17.08 9.56
N PRO A 150 10.49 -18.15 8.76
CA PRO A 150 10.51 -19.51 9.27
C PRO A 150 11.53 -19.68 10.39
N ALA A 151 11.22 -20.55 11.38
CA ALA A 151 12.05 -20.78 12.57
C ALA A 151 13.53 -21.07 12.27
N GLU A 152 13.83 -21.82 11.21
CA GLU A 152 15.22 -22.11 10.82
C GLU A 152 15.95 -20.86 10.31
N GLN A 153 15.28 -19.96 9.63
CA GLN A 153 15.88 -18.67 9.24
C GLN A 153 16.13 -17.80 10.47
N LEU A 154 15.19 -17.76 11.43
CA LEU A 154 15.34 -17.04 12.69
C LEU A 154 16.54 -17.54 13.50
N LYS A 155 16.70 -18.87 13.62
CA LYS A 155 17.87 -19.49 14.29
C LYS A 155 19.19 -19.14 13.59
N ASN A 156 19.19 -19.12 12.26
CA ASN A 156 20.36 -18.75 11.46
C ASN A 156 20.73 -17.27 11.66
N LEU A 157 19.74 -16.37 11.69
CA LEU A 157 19.95 -14.94 11.96
C LEU A 157 20.39 -14.71 13.40
N ALA A 158 19.78 -15.39 14.39
CA ALA A 158 20.19 -15.30 15.79
C ALA A 158 21.67 -15.64 15.96
N ARG A 159 22.15 -16.72 15.31
CA ARG A 159 23.57 -17.09 15.31
C ARG A 159 24.45 -16.09 14.59
N ALA A 160 24.04 -15.64 13.40
CA ALA A 160 24.83 -14.73 12.56
C ALA A 160 25.02 -13.36 13.24
N PHE A 161 24.01 -12.88 13.97
CA PHE A 161 24.02 -11.58 14.65
C PHE A 161 24.35 -11.67 16.13
N ASN A 162 24.61 -12.87 16.65
CA ASN A 162 24.81 -13.13 18.10
C ASN A 162 23.65 -12.55 18.95
N ALA A 163 22.42 -12.69 18.44
CA ALA A 163 21.19 -12.16 19.04
C ALA A 163 20.60 -13.19 20.02
N SER A 164 21.06 -13.20 21.27
CA SER A 164 20.58 -14.13 22.31
C SER A 164 19.10 -13.99 22.57
N TRP A 165 18.58 -12.76 22.61
CA TRP A 165 17.15 -12.48 22.78
C TRP A 165 16.27 -13.19 21.75
N LEU A 166 16.77 -13.39 20.51
CA LEU A 166 16.05 -14.11 19.46
C LEU A 166 16.32 -15.63 19.56
N ALA A 167 17.54 -16.05 19.90
CA ALA A 167 17.88 -17.46 20.01
C ALA A 167 16.93 -18.19 20.98
N ASP A 168 16.60 -17.56 22.10
CA ASP A 168 15.71 -18.09 23.14
C ASP A 168 14.24 -18.15 22.70
N ARG A 169 13.86 -17.42 21.66
CA ARG A 169 12.47 -17.23 21.18
C ARG A 169 12.20 -17.77 19.77
N ALA A 170 13.25 -18.16 19.03
CA ALA A 170 13.12 -18.59 17.63
C ALA A 170 12.30 -19.88 17.39
N HIS A 171 11.89 -20.55 18.47
CA HIS A 171 11.03 -21.73 18.43
C HIS A 171 9.55 -21.42 18.63
N LEU A 172 9.21 -20.18 19.04
CA LEU A 172 7.82 -19.76 19.28
C LEU A 172 7.03 -19.69 17.97
N ALA A 173 5.72 -19.90 18.08
CA ALA A 173 4.82 -19.62 16.96
C ALA A 173 4.88 -18.12 16.56
N PRO A 174 4.60 -17.77 15.30
CA PRO A 174 4.77 -16.41 14.81
C PRO A 174 4.13 -15.32 15.68
N LYS A 175 2.86 -15.47 16.04
CA LYS A 175 2.13 -14.53 16.90
C LYS A 175 2.74 -14.45 18.32
N GLU A 176 3.16 -15.59 18.87
CA GLU A 176 3.80 -15.65 20.19
C GLU A 176 5.15 -14.92 20.16
N LEU A 177 5.94 -15.11 19.10
CA LEU A 177 7.21 -14.42 18.91
C LEU A 177 7.03 -12.91 18.84
N LEU A 178 6.10 -12.44 17.99
CA LEU A 178 5.78 -11.01 17.88
C LEU A 178 5.31 -10.45 19.21
N THR A 179 4.40 -11.15 19.91
CA THR A 179 3.92 -10.76 21.24
C THR A 179 5.05 -10.65 22.25
N ALA A 180 5.98 -11.62 22.28
CA ALA A 180 7.14 -11.59 23.18
C ALA A 180 8.09 -10.42 22.89
N ILE A 181 8.27 -10.04 21.61
CA ILE A 181 9.07 -8.87 21.22
C ILE A 181 8.34 -7.57 21.57
N ILE A 182 7.05 -7.47 21.28
CA ILE A 182 6.24 -6.27 21.53
C ILE A 182 6.14 -5.98 23.02
N ARG A 183 6.01 -7.02 23.88
CA ARG A 183 5.96 -6.93 25.33
C ARG A 183 7.34 -6.97 26.03
N MET A 184 8.44 -7.02 25.28
CA MET A 184 9.77 -7.04 25.87
C MET A 184 9.97 -5.81 26.76
N PRO A 185 10.50 -5.96 28.01
CA PRO A 185 10.79 -4.83 28.88
C PRO A 185 11.69 -3.80 28.21
N GLU A 186 11.43 -2.50 28.43
CA GLU A 186 12.14 -1.42 27.76
C GLU A 186 13.67 -1.50 27.86
N PRO A 187 14.30 -1.79 29.03
CA PRO A 187 15.75 -1.92 29.11
C PRO A 187 16.31 -3.08 28.28
N GLU A 188 15.57 -4.22 28.20
CA GLU A 188 15.96 -5.37 27.39
C GLU A 188 15.82 -5.05 25.90
N ALA A 189 14.73 -4.40 25.50
CA ALA A 189 14.49 -4.01 24.11
C ALA A 189 15.55 -3.00 23.62
N ALA A 190 15.85 -1.96 24.39
CA ALA A 190 16.87 -0.99 24.05
C ALA A 190 18.26 -1.65 23.88
N GLN A 191 18.65 -2.51 24.82
CA GLN A 191 19.91 -3.26 24.71
C GLN A 191 19.95 -4.15 23.47
N ALA A 192 18.83 -4.84 23.14
CA ALA A 192 18.73 -5.69 21.96
C ALA A 192 18.83 -4.89 20.65
N VAL A 193 18.19 -3.70 20.58
CA VAL A 193 18.27 -2.78 19.45
C VAL A 193 19.70 -2.31 19.22
N ASP A 194 20.37 -1.82 20.27
CA ASP A 194 21.74 -1.32 20.19
C ASP A 194 22.72 -2.44 19.77
N GLN A 195 22.59 -3.62 20.35
CA GLN A 195 23.42 -4.78 20.00
C GLN A 195 23.21 -5.19 18.53
N LEU A 196 21.95 -5.23 18.09
CA LEU A 196 21.60 -5.61 16.74
C LEU A 196 22.18 -4.62 15.71
N ALA A 197 22.02 -3.32 15.96
CA ALA A 197 22.55 -2.26 15.10
C ALA A 197 24.08 -2.27 15.04
N ALA A 198 24.75 -2.38 16.19
CA ALA A 198 26.22 -2.45 16.26
C ALA A 198 26.75 -3.70 15.53
N THR A 199 26.08 -4.85 15.68
CA THR A 199 26.46 -6.09 15.01
C THR A 199 26.29 -5.99 13.49
N ALA A 200 25.16 -5.44 13.01
CA ALA A 200 24.93 -5.24 11.57
C ALA A 200 26.00 -4.33 10.96
N HIS A 201 26.33 -3.23 11.64
CA HIS A 201 27.36 -2.31 11.18
C HIS A 201 28.73 -3.02 11.04
N LYS A 202 29.14 -3.83 12.04
CA LYS A 202 30.38 -4.62 12.00
C LYS A 202 30.35 -5.67 10.89
N LEU A 203 29.23 -6.38 10.72
CA LEU A 203 29.07 -7.42 9.70
C LEU A 203 29.11 -6.84 8.29
N ALA A 204 28.59 -5.64 8.06
CA ALA A 204 28.67 -4.95 6.77
C ALA A 204 30.11 -4.74 6.30
N GLN A 205 31.06 -4.55 7.23
CA GLN A 205 32.48 -4.34 6.92
C GLN A 205 33.23 -5.64 6.64
N THR A 206 32.78 -6.78 7.17
CA THR A 206 33.57 -8.02 7.21
C THR A 206 32.98 -9.18 6.40
N ARG A 207 31.66 -9.27 6.23
CA ARG A 207 30.98 -10.43 5.63
C ARG A 207 30.53 -10.18 4.17
N ARG A 208 31.46 -10.21 3.23
CA ARG A 208 31.13 -10.15 1.79
C ARG A 208 30.61 -11.46 1.19
N LYS A 209 30.67 -12.59 1.92
CA LYS A 209 30.30 -13.96 1.46
C LYS A 209 29.31 -14.63 2.44
N ALA A 210 28.40 -13.88 3.04
CA ALA A 210 27.35 -14.47 3.86
C ALA A 210 26.19 -15.01 2.99
N ALA A 211 25.31 -15.83 3.58
CA ALA A 211 24.08 -16.26 2.93
C ALA A 211 23.22 -15.03 2.54
N PRO A 212 22.47 -15.08 1.43
CA PRO A 212 21.65 -13.94 0.97
C PRO A 212 20.75 -13.37 2.06
N SER A 213 20.06 -14.21 2.83
CA SER A 213 19.19 -13.78 3.93
C SER A 213 19.92 -13.05 5.05
N VAL A 214 21.22 -13.32 5.27
CA VAL A 214 22.05 -12.60 6.24
C VAL A 214 22.48 -11.25 5.66
N LEU A 215 22.82 -11.18 4.38
CA LEU A 215 23.14 -9.92 3.71
C LEU A 215 21.95 -8.98 3.71
N ASP A 216 20.77 -9.49 3.35
CA ASP A 216 19.51 -8.74 3.40
C ASP A 216 19.22 -8.20 4.81
N ALA A 217 19.43 -9.03 5.84
CA ALA A 217 19.23 -8.61 7.22
C ALA A 217 20.24 -7.54 7.65
N ILE A 218 21.50 -7.60 7.21
CA ILE A 218 22.50 -6.57 7.46
C ILE A 218 22.08 -5.23 6.85
N GLU A 219 21.64 -5.23 5.58
CA GLU A 219 21.18 -4.03 4.90
C GLU A 219 19.94 -3.44 5.57
N LEU A 220 18.94 -4.28 5.86
CA LEU A 220 17.70 -3.87 6.53
C LEU A 220 17.97 -3.23 7.88
N VAL A 221 18.76 -3.90 8.74
CA VAL A 221 19.08 -3.40 10.09
C VAL A 221 19.81 -2.07 10.02
N ASN A 222 20.82 -1.93 9.15
CA ASN A 222 21.54 -0.66 9.00
C ASN A 222 20.63 0.47 8.49
N LEU A 223 19.74 0.18 7.52
CA LEU A 223 18.78 1.15 7.02
C LEU A 223 17.81 1.61 8.12
N VAL A 224 17.20 0.67 8.82
CA VAL A 224 16.21 0.96 9.87
C VAL A 224 16.87 1.68 11.05
N ALA A 225 18.03 1.22 11.53
CA ALA A 225 18.76 1.87 12.62
C ALA A 225 19.19 3.31 12.28
N HIS A 226 19.49 3.58 11.01
CA HIS A 226 19.81 4.93 10.55
C HIS A 226 18.57 5.84 10.50
N LYS A 227 17.44 5.34 10.02
CA LYS A 227 16.20 6.13 9.84
C LYS A 227 15.40 6.27 11.13
N TYR A 228 15.43 5.26 11.99
CA TYR A 228 14.67 5.14 13.25
C TYR A 228 15.60 4.71 14.40
N PRO A 229 16.54 5.57 14.81
CA PRO A 229 17.52 5.20 15.85
C PRO A 229 16.83 4.91 17.17
N GLY A 230 17.14 3.74 17.76
CA GLY A 230 16.59 3.29 19.03
C GLY A 230 15.14 2.75 18.98
N ASP A 231 14.50 2.73 17.81
CA ASP A 231 13.13 2.24 17.70
C ASP A 231 13.05 0.70 17.86
N ARG A 232 12.20 0.26 18.79
CA ARG A 232 11.92 -1.19 19.04
C ARG A 232 11.43 -1.92 17.80
N GLY A 233 10.78 -1.24 16.87
CA GLY A 233 10.35 -1.79 15.60
C GLY A 233 11.48 -2.43 14.78
N LEU A 234 12.75 -2.10 15.07
CA LEU A 234 13.89 -2.78 14.49
C LEU A 234 13.90 -4.28 14.83
N LEU A 235 13.53 -4.65 16.05
CA LEU A 235 13.45 -6.06 16.47
C LEU A 235 12.31 -6.79 15.74
N VAL A 236 11.18 -6.12 15.57
CA VAL A 236 10.04 -6.64 14.80
C VAL A 236 10.44 -6.80 13.33
N ALA A 237 11.02 -5.77 12.70
CA ALA A 237 11.48 -5.82 11.32
C ALA A 237 12.50 -6.95 11.08
N PHE A 238 13.37 -7.21 12.03
CA PHE A 238 14.41 -8.25 11.94
C PHE A 238 13.85 -9.67 11.86
N VAL A 239 12.73 -9.94 12.52
CA VAL A 239 12.07 -11.25 12.50
C VAL A 239 11.06 -11.41 11.35
N MET A 240 10.71 -10.34 10.64
CA MET A 240 9.81 -10.40 9.50
C MET A 240 10.50 -10.92 8.24
N ASN A 241 9.73 -11.57 7.34
CA ASN A 241 10.23 -11.88 6.00
C ASN A 241 10.53 -10.58 5.24
N LEU A 242 11.71 -10.48 4.65
CA LEU A 242 12.02 -9.45 3.67
C LEU A 242 11.82 -10.04 2.27
N VAL A 243 10.80 -9.58 1.58
CA VAL A 243 10.40 -10.03 0.26
C VAL A 243 10.86 -9.00 -0.78
N HIS A 244 11.47 -9.50 -1.86
CA HIS A 244 11.91 -8.70 -3.00
C HIS A 244 10.91 -8.89 -4.14
N LEU A 245 10.26 -7.80 -4.56
CA LEU A 245 9.36 -7.76 -5.70
C LEU A 245 10.08 -7.17 -6.90
N ALA A 246 10.01 -7.86 -8.04
CA ALA A 246 10.40 -7.31 -9.33
C ALA A 246 9.27 -6.44 -9.91
N PRO A 247 9.54 -5.54 -10.87
CA PRO A 247 8.47 -4.80 -11.54
C PRO A 247 7.42 -5.74 -12.14
N GLY A 248 6.15 -5.50 -11.81
CA GLY A 248 5.01 -6.33 -12.18
C GLY A 248 4.65 -7.44 -11.20
N ASP A 249 5.49 -7.73 -10.20
CA ASP A 249 5.11 -8.63 -9.10
C ASP A 249 4.10 -7.94 -8.19
N SER A 250 3.14 -8.69 -7.66
CA SER A 250 2.20 -8.22 -6.64
C SER A 250 2.24 -9.08 -5.38
N ALA A 251 1.91 -8.47 -4.26
CA ALA A 251 1.77 -9.13 -2.96
C ALA A 251 0.51 -8.64 -2.27
N PHE A 252 -0.29 -9.58 -1.78
CA PHE A 252 -1.48 -9.31 -0.99
C PHE A 252 -1.16 -9.36 0.51
N THR A 253 -1.69 -8.40 1.25
CA THR A 253 -1.63 -8.33 2.71
C THR A 253 -3.03 -8.51 3.29
N PRO A 254 -3.35 -9.67 3.87
CA PRO A 254 -4.63 -9.90 4.54
C PRO A 254 -4.71 -9.21 5.89
N ASP A 255 -5.92 -9.11 6.43
CA ASP A 255 -6.16 -8.66 7.79
C ASP A 255 -5.36 -9.50 8.80
N GLY A 256 -4.88 -8.88 9.88
CA GLY A 256 -4.07 -9.51 10.92
C GLY A 256 -2.60 -9.77 10.54
N GLN A 257 -2.20 -9.54 9.30
CA GLN A 257 -0.83 -9.73 8.83
C GLN A 257 0.06 -8.56 9.20
N VAL A 258 1.19 -8.82 9.88
CA VAL A 258 2.20 -7.79 10.12
C VAL A 258 2.95 -7.47 8.82
N HIS A 259 3.04 -6.17 8.47
CA HIS A 259 3.68 -5.75 7.22
C HIS A 259 4.26 -4.34 7.29
N ALA A 260 5.17 -4.03 6.37
CA ALA A 260 5.68 -2.68 6.10
C ALA A 260 6.35 -2.63 4.73
N TYR A 261 6.31 -1.49 4.06
CA TYR A 261 7.07 -1.27 2.83
C TYR A 261 8.40 -0.59 3.15
N VAL A 262 9.48 -1.10 2.57
CA VAL A 262 10.86 -0.64 2.90
C VAL A 262 11.39 0.33 1.85
N SER A 263 11.18 0.04 0.58
CA SER A 263 11.65 0.88 -0.53
C SER A 263 11.01 0.47 -1.86
N GLY A 264 10.94 1.39 -2.80
CA GLY A 264 10.45 1.15 -4.15
C GLY A 264 9.29 2.06 -4.53
N THR A 265 8.76 1.84 -5.73
CA THR A 265 7.57 2.53 -6.25
C THR A 265 6.54 1.48 -6.61
N ALA A 266 5.30 1.70 -6.23
CA ALA A 266 4.25 0.71 -6.41
C ALA A 266 2.88 1.36 -6.67
N ILE A 267 2.00 0.60 -7.29
CA ILE A 267 0.55 0.75 -7.19
C ILE A 267 0.09 0.06 -5.91
N GLU A 268 -0.84 0.65 -5.20
CA GLU A 268 -1.54 0.03 -4.07
C GLU A 268 -3.05 0.16 -4.27
N LEU A 269 -3.75 -0.96 -4.14
CA LEU A 269 -5.22 -1.01 -4.05
C LEU A 269 -5.61 -1.53 -2.68
N MET A 270 -6.51 -0.82 -2.01
CA MET A 270 -6.96 -1.16 -0.66
C MET A 270 -8.40 -0.72 -0.40
N ASN A 271 -9.02 -1.27 0.63
CA ASN A 271 -10.22 -0.65 1.20
C ASN A 271 -9.88 0.75 1.75
N PRO A 272 -10.77 1.74 1.62
CA PRO A 272 -10.50 3.12 2.08
C PRO A 272 -10.64 3.28 3.60
N SER A 273 -10.03 2.37 4.38
CA SER A 273 -10.02 2.39 5.85
C SER A 273 -8.75 3.02 6.40
N ASP A 274 -8.87 3.75 7.51
CA ASP A 274 -7.75 4.33 8.27
C ASP A 274 -7.36 3.49 9.51
N ASN A 275 -7.93 2.29 9.67
CA ASN A 275 -7.69 1.43 10.82
C ASN A 275 -6.28 0.81 10.78
N VAL A 276 -5.40 1.25 11.66
CA VAL A 276 -3.99 0.86 11.69
C VAL A 276 -3.50 0.65 13.11
N MET A 277 -3.09 -0.58 13.46
CA MET A 277 -2.32 -0.88 14.65
C MET A 277 -0.83 -0.88 14.29
N ARG A 278 -0.01 -0.14 15.03
CA ARG A 278 1.41 0.04 14.72
C ARG A 278 2.30 -0.80 15.63
N ALA A 279 3.34 -1.39 15.04
CA ALA A 279 4.32 -2.23 15.75
C ALA A 279 5.73 -1.60 15.80
N GLY A 280 5.91 -0.37 15.34
CA GLY A 280 7.20 0.35 15.36
C GLY A 280 7.47 1.15 14.09
N LEU A 281 8.68 1.71 14.00
CA LEU A 281 9.16 2.60 12.95
C LEU A 281 8.26 3.84 12.78
N THR A 282 7.84 4.41 13.90
CA THR A 282 6.90 5.52 13.90
C THR A 282 6.96 6.34 15.19
N PRO A 283 6.83 7.68 15.12
CA PRO A 283 6.61 8.52 16.29
C PRO A 283 5.15 8.55 16.76
N LYS A 284 4.22 7.90 16.01
CA LYS A 284 2.80 7.87 16.36
C LYS A 284 2.53 6.92 17.52
N HIS A 285 1.37 7.06 18.16
CA HIS A 285 0.90 6.19 19.25
C HIS A 285 0.92 4.72 18.84
N ILE A 286 1.38 3.85 19.76
CA ILE A 286 1.36 2.40 19.66
C ILE A 286 0.54 1.86 20.81
N ASP A 287 -0.59 1.23 20.51
CA ASP A 287 -1.40 0.49 21.47
C ASP A 287 -0.98 -0.98 21.45
N THR A 288 -0.12 -1.35 22.37
CA THR A 288 0.48 -2.69 22.44
C THR A 288 -0.56 -3.80 22.60
N GLU A 289 -1.55 -3.60 23.46
CA GLU A 289 -2.56 -4.65 23.74
C GLU A 289 -3.52 -4.82 22.56
N GLU A 290 -3.92 -3.71 21.96
CA GLU A 290 -4.78 -3.75 20.78
C GLU A 290 -4.05 -4.33 19.56
N LEU A 291 -2.79 -3.97 19.35
CA LEU A 291 -1.95 -4.58 18.33
C LEU A 291 -1.90 -6.11 18.46
N ILE A 292 -1.63 -6.63 19.67
CA ILE A 292 -1.57 -8.09 19.93
C ILE A 292 -2.93 -8.75 19.69
N ARG A 293 -4.04 -8.07 20.02
CA ARG A 293 -5.39 -8.55 19.80
C ARG A 293 -5.72 -8.69 18.31
N VAL A 294 -5.25 -7.76 17.50
CA VAL A 294 -5.50 -7.71 16.05
C VAL A 294 -4.59 -8.66 15.27
N LEU A 295 -3.38 -8.97 15.78
CA LEU A 295 -2.47 -9.93 15.12
C LEU A 295 -3.19 -11.26 14.83
N GLY A 296 -3.16 -11.69 13.57
CA GLY A 296 -3.56 -13.03 13.14
C GLY A 296 -2.58 -14.11 13.61
N ASP A 297 -3.05 -15.34 13.68
CA ASP A 297 -2.22 -16.49 14.12
C ASP A 297 -1.25 -16.92 13.02
N SER A 298 -1.70 -16.92 11.75
CA SER A 298 -0.81 -17.14 10.59
C SER A 298 -0.10 -15.82 10.23
N GLN A 299 1.21 -15.94 10.02
CA GLN A 299 2.10 -14.85 9.63
C GLN A 299 3.03 -15.34 8.52
N ASP A 300 2.47 -16.01 7.52
CA ASP A 300 3.23 -16.59 6.42
C ASP A 300 3.69 -15.51 5.43
N ALA A 301 4.72 -15.81 4.64
CA ALA A 301 5.08 -14.94 3.54
C ALA A 301 3.97 -14.96 2.46
N PRO A 302 3.68 -13.83 1.79
CA PRO A 302 2.67 -13.78 0.76
C PRO A 302 3.08 -14.60 -0.46
N GLU A 303 2.10 -15.12 -1.16
CA GLU A 303 2.29 -15.60 -2.53
C GLU A 303 2.53 -14.40 -3.46
N ILE A 304 3.61 -14.48 -4.24
CA ILE A 304 3.91 -13.47 -5.25
C ILE A 304 3.14 -13.79 -6.51
N GLN A 305 2.28 -12.88 -6.93
CA GLN A 305 1.48 -13.03 -8.14
C GLN A 305 2.02 -12.13 -9.25
N ARG A 306 1.66 -12.47 -10.48
CA ARG A 306 1.91 -11.70 -11.70
C ARG A 306 0.61 -11.51 -12.46
N PRO A 307 0.51 -10.49 -13.32
CA PRO A 307 -0.69 -10.29 -14.09
C PRO A 307 -0.89 -11.45 -15.06
N THR A 308 -2.13 -11.79 -15.34
CA THR A 308 -2.49 -12.84 -16.29
C THR A 308 -3.15 -12.22 -17.53
N PRO A 309 -2.62 -12.46 -18.76
CA PRO A 309 -1.34 -13.09 -19.07
C PRO A 309 -0.12 -12.23 -18.67
N ASP A 310 0.96 -12.86 -18.25
CA ASP A 310 2.21 -12.15 -17.99
C ASP A 310 2.84 -11.69 -19.31
N ASN A 311 3.50 -10.51 -19.30
CA ASN A 311 4.12 -9.86 -20.46
C ASN A 311 3.19 -9.48 -21.63
N ALA A 312 1.86 -9.63 -21.49
CA ALA A 312 0.91 -9.13 -22.46
C ALA A 312 0.76 -7.61 -22.41
N THR A 313 0.23 -7.03 -23.48
CA THR A 313 -0.21 -5.62 -23.54
C THR A 313 -1.22 -5.33 -22.43
N ILE A 314 -2.18 -6.23 -22.21
CA ILE A 314 -3.18 -6.20 -21.13
C ILE A 314 -2.92 -7.39 -20.21
N GLY A 315 -2.77 -7.13 -18.90
CA GLY A 315 -2.62 -8.17 -17.90
C GLY A 315 -3.40 -7.83 -16.64
N GLU A 316 -4.12 -8.80 -16.09
CA GLU A 316 -5.01 -8.61 -14.95
C GLU A 316 -4.44 -9.23 -13.68
N TYR A 317 -4.61 -8.55 -12.56
CA TYR A 317 -4.28 -9.03 -11.21
C TYR A 317 -5.57 -9.39 -10.48
N THR A 318 -5.60 -10.57 -9.88
CA THR A 318 -6.68 -11.02 -9.00
C THR A 318 -6.56 -10.32 -7.64
N MET A 319 -7.70 -9.81 -7.14
CA MET A 319 -7.79 -9.16 -5.83
C MET A 319 -8.46 -10.08 -4.80
N TRP A 320 -8.53 -9.63 -3.55
CA TRP A 320 -9.17 -10.36 -2.43
C TRP A 320 -10.71 -10.41 -2.51
N ASP A 321 -11.32 -9.54 -3.27
CA ASP A 321 -12.76 -9.50 -3.55
C ASP A 321 -12.96 -9.81 -5.04
N GLU A 322 -13.77 -10.79 -5.39
CA GLU A 322 -14.01 -11.25 -6.76
C GLU A 322 -14.56 -10.16 -7.68
N ARG A 323 -15.15 -9.11 -7.11
CA ARG A 323 -15.67 -7.95 -7.86
C ARG A 323 -14.62 -6.88 -8.08
N MET A 324 -13.44 -7.04 -7.52
CA MET A 324 -12.31 -6.14 -7.71
C MET A 324 -11.29 -6.75 -8.67
N SER A 325 -10.78 -5.91 -9.55
CA SER A 325 -9.60 -6.24 -10.35
C SER A 325 -8.67 -5.03 -10.50
N VAL A 326 -7.42 -5.32 -10.84
CA VAL A 326 -6.49 -4.31 -11.35
C VAL A 326 -5.98 -4.79 -12.69
N THR A 327 -6.24 -4.01 -13.73
CA THR A 327 -5.74 -4.27 -15.08
C THR A 327 -4.56 -3.35 -15.37
N ARG A 328 -3.42 -3.95 -15.75
CA ARG A 328 -2.28 -3.22 -16.31
C ARG A 328 -2.42 -3.16 -17.83
N ILE A 329 -2.26 -1.99 -18.41
CA ILE A 329 -2.22 -1.79 -19.87
C ILE A 329 -0.91 -1.09 -20.24
N ARG A 330 -0.16 -1.69 -21.17
CA ARG A 330 1.02 -1.13 -21.81
C ARG A 330 0.69 -0.73 -23.22
N VAL A 331 0.88 0.53 -23.56
CA VAL A 331 0.57 1.07 -24.87
C VAL A 331 1.87 1.37 -25.59
N ALA A 332 2.14 0.66 -26.68
CA ALA A 332 3.28 0.97 -27.55
C ALA A 332 2.96 2.13 -28.50
N PRO A 333 3.97 2.90 -28.98
CA PRO A 333 3.72 3.97 -29.95
C PRO A 333 2.95 3.46 -31.18
N LYS A 334 1.87 4.16 -31.55
CA LYS A 334 0.95 3.85 -32.66
C LYS A 334 0.05 2.61 -32.43
N GLU A 335 0.12 2.00 -31.27
CA GLU A 335 -0.82 0.95 -30.88
C GLU A 335 -2.15 1.57 -30.48
N THR A 336 -3.23 0.85 -30.78
CA THR A 336 -4.60 1.18 -30.39
C THR A 336 -5.18 -0.01 -29.66
N ILE A 337 -5.70 0.21 -28.46
CA ILE A 337 -6.23 -0.83 -27.58
C ILE A 337 -7.70 -0.50 -27.32
N ASP A 338 -8.58 -1.43 -27.66
CA ASP A 338 -9.98 -1.36 -27.29
C ASP A 338 -10.15 -1.93 -25.87
N TYR A 339 -10.86 -1.18 -25.02
CA TYR A 339 -11.15 -1.56 -23.64
C TYR A 339 -12.59 -1.19 -23.26
N VAL A 340 -13.13 -1.85 -22.25
CA VAL A 340 -14.46 -1.51 -21.72
C VAL A 340 -14.32 -1.19 -20.25
N PHE A 341 -14.64 0.03 -19.84
CA PHE A 341 -14.83 0.34 -18.43
C PHE A 341 -16.16 -0.23 -17.95
N GLU A 342 -16.16 -0.87 -16.79
CA GLU A 342 -17.35 -1.43 -16.16
C GLU A 342 -17.45 -0.95 -14.70
N GLY A 343 -18.66 -0.83 -14.18
CA GLY A 343 -18.92 -0.44 -12.79
C GLY A 343 -18.22 0.86 -12.38
N THR A 344 -17.59 0.87 -11.23
CA THR A 344 -16.74 1.97 -10.75
C THR A 344 -15.28 1.65 -11.04
N SER A 345 -14.68 2.38 -12.01
CA SER A 345 -13.31 2.12 -12.48
C SER A 345 -12.47 3.38 -12.45
N ALA A 346 -11.23 3.29 -11.95
CA ALA A 346 -10.26 4.38 -11.95
C ALA A 346 -9.04 4.01 -12.79
N ALA A 347 -8.78 4.74 -13.89
CA ALA A 347 -7.57 4.58 -14.69
C ALA A 347 -6.52 5.61 -14.27
N LEU A 348 -5.31 5.15 -13.95
CA LEU A 348 -4.19 5.94 -13.45
C LEU A 348 -2.95 5.69 -14.30
N VAL A 349 -2.41 6.73 -14.93
CA VAL A 349 -1.19 6.65 -15.72
C VAL A 349 0.03 6.69 -14.80
N VAL A 350 0.95 5.75 -14.99
CA VAL A 350 2.21 5.67 -14.21
C VAL A 350 3.43 6.06 -15.03
N ASP A 351 3.36 5.94 -16.35
CA ASP A 351 4.44 6.32 -17.26
C ASP A 351 3.90 6.76 -18.61
N GLY A 352 4.59 7.71 -19.26
CA GLY A 352 4.27 8.19 -20.60
C GLY A 352 3.07 9.11 -20.67
N THR A 353 2.42 9.11 -21.86
CA THR A 353 1.21 9.90 -22.16
C THR A 353 0.20 9.02 -22.85
N ILE A 354 -0.97 8.92 -22.27
CA ILE A 354 -2.07 8.06 -22.71
C ILE A 354 -3.29 8.90 -23.04
N THR A 355 -3.96 8.60 -24.14
CA THR A 355 -5.26 9.19 -24.51
C THR A 355 -6.33 8.12 -24.46
N ILE A 356 -7.39 8.38 -23.70
CA ILE A 356 -8.59 7.55 -23.58
C ILE A 356 -9.71 8.27 -24.34
N THR A 357 -10.22 7.64 -25.40
CA THR A 357 -11.29 8.18 -26.26
C THR A 357 -12.55 7.36 -26.06
N ILE A 358 -13.68 8.01 -25.76
CA ILE A 358 -14.98 7.32 -25.66
C ILE A 358 -15.48 6.99 -27.04
N ALA A 359 -15.77 5.72 -27.34
CA ALA A 359 -16.33 5.26 -28.60
C ALA A 359 -17.79 5.71 -28.76
N GLY A 360 -18.15 6.35 -29.87
CA GLY A 360 -19.54 6.51 -30.28
C GLY A 360 -20.35 7.63 -29.62
N ALA A 361 -19.74 8.76 -29.25
CA ALA A 361 -20.50 9.95 -28.91
C ALA A 361 -21.37 10.36 -30.08
N VAL A 362 -22.70 10.40 -29.87
CA VAL A 362 -23.76 10.67 -30.91
C VAL A 362 -23.61 12.04 -31.61
N THR A 363 -22.72 12.89 -31.15
CA THR A 363 -22.46 14.25 -31.69
C THR A 363 -21.23 14.37 -32.59
N GLY A 364 -20.56 13.25 -32.92
CA GLY A 364 -19.47 13.26 -33.94
C GLY A 364 -18.10 13.76 -33.43
N ALA A 365 -17.97 14.24 -32.21
CA ALA A 365 -16.70 14.50 -31.57
C ALA A 365 -16.58 13.56 -30.33
N GLY A 366 -15.70 12.55 -30.39
CA GLY A 366 -15.38 11.73 -29.26
C GLY A 366 -14.85 12.62 -28.12
N GLN A 367 -15.11 12.23 -26.86
CA GLN A 367 -14.51 12.93 -25.73
C GLN A 367 -13.16 12.27 -25.42
N ASP A 368 -12.08 13.05 -25.56
CA ASP A 368 -10.72 12.61 -25.34
C ASP A 368 -10.20 13.05 -23.98
N TYR A 369 -9.57 12.11 -23.27
CA TYR A 369 -8.85 12.35 -22.03
C TYR A 369 -7.37 12.03 -22.23
N THR A 370 -6.54 13.04 -22.49
CA THR A 370 -5.09 12.87 -22.53
C THR A 370 -4.52 13.05 -21.14
N LEU A 371 -3.79 12.04 -20.65
CA LEU A 371 -3.28 11.90 -19.30
C LEU A 371 -1.77 11.68 -19.33
N GLY A 372 -1.05 12.41 -18.47
CA GLY A 372 0.37 12.15 -18.17
C GLY A 372 0.55 11.35 -16.89
N GLY A 373 1.81 11.10 -16.51
CA GLY A 373 2.11 10.36 -15.27
C GLY A 373 1.46 10.98 -14.04
N THR A 374 0.84 10.15 -13.19
CA THR A 374 0.05 10.47 -11.99
C THR A 374 -1.35 11.07 -12.25
N GLU A 375 -1.72 11.31 -13.50
CA GLU A 375 -3.06 11.76 -13.85
C GLU A 375 -4.02 10.58 -14.01
N SER A 376 -5.31 10.79 -13.78
CA SER A 376 -6.32 9.74 -13.77
C SER A 376 -7.68 10.22 -14.27
N VAL A 377 -8.50 9.23 -14.66
CA VAL A 377 -9.93 9.39 -14.85
C VAL A 377 -10.68 8.38 -14.01
N LEU A 378 -11.93 8.71 -13.66
CA LEU A 378 -12.88 7.82 -13.01
C LEU A 378 -14.06 7.57 -13.96
N HIS A 379 -14.41 6.31 -14.14
CA HIS A 379 -15.65 5.88 -14.78
C HIS A 379 -16.66 5.44 -13.73
N ALA A 380 -17.93 5.74 -13.92
CA ALA A 380 -19.02 5.23 -13.11
C ALA A 380 -20.29 5.01 -13.93
N GLY A 381 -20.97 3.92 -13.69
CA GLY A 381 -22.25 3.56 -14.33
C GLY A 381 -22.15 2.42 -15.32
N ASP A 382 -22.94 2.50 -16.41
CA ASP A 382 -23.03 1.44 -17.43
C ASP A 382 -21.71 1.19 -18.16
N PRO A 383 -21.46 -0.04 -18.65
CA PRO A 383 -20.27 -0.36 -19.42
C PRO A 383 -20.03 0.64 -20.57
N THR A 384 -18.81 1.15 -20.64
CA THR A 384 -18.44 2.20 -21.61
C THR A 384 -17.23 1.75 -22.43
N PRO A 385 -17.41 1.43 -23.72
CA PRO A 385 -16.32 1.14 -24.63
C PRO A 385 -15.44 2.38 -24.85
N VAL A 386 -14.12 2.18 -24.77
CA VAL A 386 -13.11 3.21 -25.01
C VAL A 386 -11.99 2.68 -25.89
N THR A 387 -11.32 3.59 -26.58
CA THR A 387 -10.07 3.32 -27.29
C THR A 387 -8.93 4.00 -26.54
N ILE A 388 -7.87 3.24 -26.26
CA ILE A 388 -6.68 3.70 -25.54
C ILE A 388 -5.51 3.79 -26.53
N THR A 389 -4.89 4.96 -26.64
CA THR A 389 -3.76 5.25 -27.53
C THR A 389 -2.66 6.02 -26.79
N GLY A 390 -1.52 6.21 -27.45
CA GLY A 390 -0.41 6.97 -26.86
C GLY A 390 0.86 6.13 -26.73
N SER A 391 1.63 6.34 -25.67
CA SER A 391 2.82 5.52 -25.33
C SER A 391 3.07 5.60 -23.83
N GLY A 392 3.08 4.46 -23.17
CA GLY A 392 3.28 4.42 -21.72
C GLY A 392 2.59 3.22 -21.03
N GLU A 393 2.34 3.39 -19.75
CA GLU A 393 1.72 2.35 -18.90
C GLU A 393 0.66 2.96 -17.98
N LEU A 394 -0.50 2.33 -17.90
CA LEU A 394 -1.55 2.68 -16.95
C LEU A 394 -2.07 1.45 -16.22
N TYR A 395 -2.65 1.70 -15.06
CA TYR A 395 -3.35 0.72 -14.25
C TYR A 395 -4.80 1.14 -14.08
N ILE A 396 -5.72 0.19 -14.17
CA ILE A 396 -7.15 0.41 -14.00
C ILE A 396 -7.61 -0.42 -12.81
N ALA A 397 -7.96 0.23 -11.72
CA ALA A 397 -8.69 -0.39 -10.61
C ALA A 397 -10.17 -0.40 -10.94
N GLN A 398 -10.83 -1.54 -10.78
CA GLN A 398 -12.23 -1.73 -11.18
C GLN A 398 -13.00 -2.46 -10.09
N TYR A 399 -14.24 -2.04 -9.88
CA TYR A 399 -15.24 -2.70 -9.04
C TYR A 399 -16.54 -2.86 -9.82
N VAL A 400 -17.00 -4.14 -10.01
CA VAL A 400 -18.21 -4.53 -10.76
C VAL A 400 -19.22 -5.21 -9.87
#